data_5b400f5dd229b25e4fc0e922811ff71b
#
_entry.id   5b400f5dd229b25e4fc0e922811ff71b
#
_cell.length_a   1.000
_cell.length_b   1.000
_cell.length_c   1.000
_cell.angle_alpha   90.00
_cell.angle_beta   90.00
_cell.angle_gamma   90.00
#
_symmetry.space_group_name_H-M   'P 1'
#
loop_
_entity.id
_entity.type
_entity.pdbx_description
1 polymer ?
#
loop_
_entity_poly.entity_id
_entity_poly.type
_entity_poly.pdbx_seq_one_letter_code
_entity_poly.pdbx_strand_id
1 'polypeptide(L)'
;TIARATNQLNKPWCLNVFVDNSGVIDFDGENAICFKVETHNHPSAVEPYGGAATGLGGVIRDILGTGLAARPIFNTDVFCLGEPDMSYDELPPGALHPRRVFKGVHAGVADYGNRMGIPTVNGAVLFDERYTGNPLVYCGTAGIMPVWAAKPGQQSPGDLVVLMGG
;
A
#
# COMPACT_ATOMS: atom_id res chain seq x y z
N THR A 1 6.74 13.59 -18.05
CA THR A 1 6.28 12.63 -17.05
C THR A 1 5.79 13.35 -15.78
N ILE A 2 5.09 12.64 -14.87
CA ILE A 2 4.46 13.21 -13.66
C ILE A 2 5.52 13.90 -12.77
N ALA A 3 6.61 13.22 -12.42
CA ALA A 3 7.67 13.79 -11.57
C ALA A 3 8.22 15.12 -12.13
N ARG A 4 8.47 15.18 -13.43
CA ARG A 4 8.93 16.42 -14.08
C ARG A 4 7.90 17.53 -13.97
N ALA A 5 6.62 17.23 -14.19
CA ALA A 5 5.55 18.21 -14.09
C ALA A 5 5.40 18.73 -12.64
N THR A 6 5.45 17.83 -11.65
CA THR A 6 5.39 18.20 -10.23
C THR A 6 6.55 19.13 -9.85
N ASN A 7 7.78 18.79 -10.25
CA ASN A 7 8.94 19.62 -9.97
C ASN A 7 8.90 20.99 -10.68
N GLN A 8 8.37 21.03 -11.91
CA GLN A 8 8.18 22.30 -12.64
C GLN A 8 7.11 23.19 -12.01
N LEU A 9 6.02 22.60 -11.51
CA LEU A 9 4.97 23.35 -10.84
C LEU A 9 5.41 23.88 -9.46
N ASN A 10 6.34 23.20 -8.80
CA ASN A 10 6.96 23.59 -7.54
C ASN A 10 5.97 24.15 -6.51
N LYS A 11 4.90 23.40 -6.23
CA LYS A 11 3.84 23.86 -5.32
C LYS A 11 4.32 23.81 -3.87
N PRO A 12 4.11 24.87 -3.06
CA PRO A 12 4.61 24.95 -1.69
C PRO A 12 4.01 23.88 -0.75
N TRP A 13 2.80 23.38 -1.06
CA TRP A 13 2.18 22.30 -0.31
C TRP A 13 2.74 20.89 -0.61
N CYS A 14 3.60 20.72 -1.62
CA CYS A 14 4.37 19.50 -1.83
C CYS A 14 5.60 19.51 -0.92
N LEU A 15 5.52 18.85 0.24
CA LEU A 15 6.59 18.86 1.24
C LEU A 15 7.71 17.88 0.91
N ASN A 16 7.33 16.67 0.48
CA ASN A 16 8.27 15.61 0.15
C ASN A 16 7.64 14.69 -0.92
N VAL A 17 8.14 14.75 -2.15
CA VAL A 17 7.60 14.00 -3.29
C VAL A 17 8.73 13.38 -4.10
N PHE A 18 8.60 12.08 -4.42
CA PHE A 18 9.55 11.27 -5.19
C PHE A 18 10.94 11.04 -4.54
N VAL A 19 11.10 11.27 -3.24
CA VAL A 19 12.40 11.16 -2.53
C VAL A 19 12.34 10.39 -1.22
N ASP A 20 11.16 9.99 -0.75
CA ASP A 20 10.94 9.24 0.49
C ASP A 20 10.05 8.02 0.21
N ASN A 21 9.73 7.25 1.22
CA ASN A 21 8.88 6.05 1.14
C ASN A 21 7.47 6.35 0.64
N SER A 22 6.96 7.56 0.89
CA SER A 22 5.66 8.02 0.43
C SER A 22 5.68 9.47 -0.04
N GLY A 23 4.65 9.90 -0.77
CA GLY A 23 4.43 11.31 -1.06
C GLY A 23 3.83 12.02 0.15
N VAL A 24 4.33 13.24 0.44
CA VAL A 24 3.90 14.03 1.60
C VAL A 24 3.47 15.42 1.14
N ILE A 25 2.28 15.82 1.56
CA ILE A 25 1.70 17.15 1.30
C ILE A 25 1.32 17.85 2.60
N ASP A 26 1.40 19.16 2.60
CA ASP A 26 0.81 20.00 3.65
C ASP A 26 -0.72 19.92 3.55
N PHE A 27 -1.39 19.73 4.68
CA PHE A 27 -2.84 19.65 4.73
C PHE A 27 -3.50 20.94 5.27
N ASP A 28 -2.99 21.49 6.36
CA ASP A 28 -3.58 22.64 7.05
C ASP A 28 -2.54 23.62 7.64
N GLY A 29 -1.26 23.45 7.33
CA GLY A 29 -0.14 24.22 7.86
C GLY A 29 0.43 23.68 9.17
N GLU A 30 -0.29 22.83 9.89
CA GLU A 30 0.14 22.15 11.12
C GLU A 30 0.41 20.67 10.88
N ASN A 31 -0.46 20.03 10.08
CA ASN A 31 -0.43 18.61 9.76
C ASN A 31 -0.05 18.39 8.29
N ALA A 32 0.71 17.35 8.06
CA ALA A 32 1.02 16.82 6.75
C ALA A 32 0.32 15.47 6.56
N ILE A 33 -0.19 15.22 5.35
CA ILE A 33 -0.72 13.94 4.92
C ILE A 33 0.32 13.25 4.05
N CYS A 34 0.57 11.98 4.29
CA CYS A 34 1.35 11.13 3.42
C CYS A 34 0.50 9.99 2.86
N PHE A 35 0.87 9.52 1.67
CA PHE A 35 0.13 8.46 0.98
C PHE A 35 1.09 7.57 0.20
N LYS A 36 0.95 6.26 0.40
CA LYS A 36 1.68 5.23 -0.33
C LYS A 36 0.72 4.26 -0.97
N VAL A 37 0.98 3.91 -2.22
CA VAL A 37 0.25 2.88 -2.95
C VAL A 37 1.22 1.93 -3.62
N GLU A 38 0.86 0.65 -3.64
CA GLU A 38 1.58 -0.39 -4.35
C GLU A 38 0.65 -1.49 -4.84
N THR A 39 1.13 -2.25 -5.82
CA THR A 39 0.47 -3.48 -6.27
C THR A 39 1.32 -4.69 -5.89
N HIS A 40 0.65 -5.76 -5.45
CA HIS A 40 1.31 -7.01 -5.09
C HIS A 40 0.66 -8.18 -5.84
N ASN A 41 0.72 -8.12 -7.16
CA ASN A 41 -0.06 -8.95 -8.09
C ASN A 41 0.43 -10.38 -8.14
N HIS A 42 1.66 -10.61 -8.61
CA HIS A 42 2.21 -11.93 -8.82
C HIS A 42 2.30 -12.77 -7.53
N PRO A 43 2.78 -12.25 -6.41
CA PRO A 43 2.74 -12.99 -5.15
C PRO A 43 1.33 -13.40 -4.72
N SER A 44 0.34 -12.57 -4.98
CA SER A 44 -1.08 -12.88 -4.70
C SER A 44 -1.66 -13.91 -5.68
N ALA A 45 -1.13 -14.02 -6.89
CA ALA A 45 -1.51 -15.08 -7.83
C ALA A 45 -1.01 -16.46 -7.37
N VAL A 46 0.15 -16.51 -6.73
CA VAL A 46 0.81 -17.76 -6.29
C VAL A 46 0.32 -18.18 -4.89
N GLU A 47 0.33 -17.26 -3.94
CA GLU A 47 -0.14 -17.46 -2.58
C GLU A 47 -1.00 -16.26 -2.16
N PRO A 48 -2.34 -16.33 -2.38
CA PRO A 48 -3.21 -15.17 -2.28
C PRO A 48 -3.25 -14.51 -0.89
N TYR A 49 -3.26 -15.30 0.18
CA TYR A 49 -3.31 -14.78 1.55
C TYR A 49 -2.03 -14.04 1.92
N GLY A 50 -0.88 -14.71 1.85
CA GLY A 50 0.41 -14.12 2.21
C GLY A 50 0.85 -13.02 1.24
N GLY A 51 0.56 -13.18 -0.06
CA GLY A 51 0.81 -12.19 -1.08
C GLY A 51 0.07 -10.88 -0.81
N ALA A 52 -1.23 -10.95 -0.56
CA ALA A 52 -2.05 -9.76 -0.29
C ALA A 52 -1.75 -9.15 1.09
N ALA A 53 -1.51 -9.98 2.12
CA ALA A 53 -1.08 -9.51 3.44
C ALA A 53 0.24 -8.72 3.36
N THR A 54 1.21 -9.22 2.59
CA THR A 54 2.48 -8.51 2.35
C THR A 54 2.26 -7.22 1.56
N GLY A 55 1.34 -7.21 0.59
CA GLY A 55 0.98 -6.02 -0.17
C GLY A 55 0.48 -4.89 0.73
N LEU A 56 -0.47 -5.17 1.61
CA LEU A 56 -0.96 -4.18 2.59
C LEU A 56 0.13 -3.83 3.61
N GLY A 57 0.86 -4.83 4.11
CA GLY A 57 1.94 -4.62 5.06
C GLY A 57 3.04 -3.71 4.52
N GLY A 58 3.36 -3.81 3.22
CA GLY A 58 4.32 -2.94 2.54
C GLY A 58 3.92 -1.47 2.60
N VAL A 59 2.70 -1.13 2.20
CA VAL A 59 2.25 0.28 2.18
C VAL A 59 2.07 0.86 3.59
N ILE A 60 1.69 0.05 4.58
CA ILE A 60 1.65 0.50 5.99
C ILE A 60 3.07 0.79 6.50
N ARG A 61 4.04 -0.08 6.21
CA ARG A 61 5.45 0.12 6.61
C ARG A 61 6.06 1.36 5.99
N ASP A 62 5.72 1.66 4.74
CA ASP A 62 6.21 2.85 4.06
C ASP A 62 5.68 4.14 4.71
N ILE A 63 4.43 4.12 5.19
CA ILE A 63 3.90 5.23 5.98
C ILE A 63 4.66 5.36 7.31
N LEU A 64 4.85 4.26 8.05
CA LEU A 64 5.60 4.27 9.30
C LEU A 64 7.05 4.74 9.12
N GLY A 65 7.65 4.47 7.97
CA GLY A 65 9.00 4.89 7.61
C GLY A 65 9.11 6.28 6.98
N THR A 66 8.00 7.00 6.78
CA THR A 66 8.00 8.31 6.15
C THR A 66 8.37 9.42 7.15
N GLY A 67 9.33 10.29 6.77
CA GLY A 67 9.80 11.39 7.61
C GLY A 67 10.38 10.90 8.93
N LEU A 68 9.93 11.48 10.04
CA LEU A 68 10.28 11.06 11.41
C LEU A 68 9.28 10.07 12.01
N ALA A 69 8.52 9.36 11.23
CA ALA A 69 7.45 8.41 11.50
C ALA A 69 6.05 9.03 11.41
N ALA A 70 5.37 8.77 10.30
CA ALA A 70 3.96 9.09 10.16
C ALA A 70 3.08 8.02 10.84
N ARG A 71 1.92 8.42 11.30
CA ARG A 71 0.91 7.52 11.85
C ARG A 71 -0.06 7.09 10.76
N PRO A 72 -0.14 5.80 10.39
CA PRO A 72 -1.17 5.29 9.48
C PRO A 72 -2.58 5.55 10.03
N ILE A 73 -3.51 5.98 9.18
CA ILE A 73 -4.87 6.32 9.60
C ILE A 73 -5.94 5.51 8.89
N PHE A 74 -5.76 5.19 7.62
CA PHE A 74 -6.67 4.31 6.89
C PHE A 74 -6.01 3.68 5.66
N ASN A 75 -6.61 2.60 5.17
CA ASN A 75 -6.27 1.94 3.93
C ASN A 75 -7.34 2.16 2.85
N THR A 76 -6.95 1.98 1.59
CA THR A 76 -7.81 1.87 0.42
C THR A 76 -7.30 0.73 -0.45
N ASP A 77 -8.19 -0.15 -0.91
CA ASP A 77 -7.79 -1.37 -1.60
C ASP A 77 -8.63 -1.59 -2.86
N VAL A 78 -7.97 -1.93 -3.97
CA VAL A 78 -8.64 -2.28 -5.24
C VAL A 78 -8.16 -3.64 -5.70
N PHE A 79 -9.10 -4.55 -5.91
CA PHE A 79 -8.82 -5.90 -6.42
C PHE A 79 -9.50 -6.09 -7.77
N CYS A 80 -8.71 -6.47 -8.79
CA CYS A 80 -9.24 -6.94 -10.05
C CYS A 80 -8.86 -8.42 -10.23
N LEU A 81 -9.84 -9.26 -10.41
CA LEU A 81 -9.73 -10.71 -10.35
C LEU A 81 -10.42 -11.34 -11.55
N GLY A 82 -10.08 -12.58 -11.87
CA GLY A 82 -10.84 -13.37 -12.83
C GLY A 82 -12.27 -13.63 -12.35
N GLU A 83 -13.14 -14.07 -13.26
CA GLU A 83 -14.53 -14.33 -12.97
C GLU A 83 -14.69 -15.45 -11.91
N PRO A 84 -15.43 -15.21 -10.82
CA PRO A 84 -15.51 -16.15 -9.69
C PRO A 84 -16.30 -17.41 -9.98
N ASP A 85 -17.07 -17.44 -11.05
CA ASP A 85 -17.89 -18.56 -11.52
C ASP A 85 -17.28 -19.28 -12.74
N MET A 86 -16.05 -18.91 -13.14
CA MET A 86 -15.31 -19.59 -14.18
C MET A 86 -15.24 -21.10 -13.97
N SER A 87 -15.37 -21.88 -15.03
CA SER A 87 -15.21 -23.33 -14.96
C SER A 87 -13.74 -23.71 -14.74
N TYR A 88 -13.50 -24.81 -14.01
CA TYR A 88 -12.14 -25.34 -13.81
C TYR A 88 -11.47 -25.75 -15.13
N ASP A 89 -12.24 -26.15 -16.13
CA ASP A 89 -11.75 -26.54 -17.45
C ASP A 89 -11.25 -25.35 -18.29
N GLU A 90 -11.66 -24.14 -17.93
CA GLU A 90 -11.26 -22.89 -18.59
C GLU A 90 -10.01 -22.24 -17.93
N LEU A 91 -9.54 -22.80 -16.82
CA LEU A 91 -8.40 -22.22 -16.12
C LEU A 91 -7.10 -22.42 -16.93
N PRO A 92 -6.28 -21.38 -17.06
CA PRO A 92 -4.94 -21.54 -17.60
C PRO A 92 -4.11 -22.51 -16.74
N PRO A 93 -3.23 -23.31 -17.36
CA PRO A 93 -2.38 -24.24 -16.62
C PRO A 93 -1.57 -23.56 -15.52
N GLY A 94 -1.66 -24.07 -14.29
CA GLY A 94 -0.96 -23.54 -13.12
C GLY A 94 -1.64 -22.35 -12.45
N ALA A 95 -2.72 -21.79 -13.01
CA ALA A 95 -3.46 -20.72 -12.36
C ALA A 95 -4.34 -21.26 -11.22
N LEU A 96 -4.44 -20.49 -10.13
CA LEU A 96 -5.43 -20.74 -9.08
C LEU A 96 -6.80 -20.27 -9.54
N HIS A 97 -7.85 -20.97 -9.12
CA HIS A 97 -9.23 -20.57 -9.41
C HIS A 97 -9.53 -19.17 -8.84
N PRO A 98 -10.14 -18.25 -9.62
CA PRO A 98 -10.39 -16.87 -9.20
C PRO A 98 -11.09 -16.73 -7.85
N ARG A 99 -12.07 -17.60 -7.54
CA ARG A 99 -12.74 -17.64 -6.23
C ARG A 99 -11.78 -17.93 -5.08
N ARG A 100 -10.77 -18.79 -5.29
CA ARG A 100 -9.73 -19.07 -4.30
C ARG A 100 -8.82 -17.86 -4.11
N VAL A 101 -8.43 -17.23 -5.21
CA VAL A 101 -7.60 -16.00 -5.19
C VAL A 101 -8.34 -14.90 -4.44
N PHE A 102 -9.60 -14.63 -4.78
CA PHE A 102 -10.41 -13.61 -4.10
C PHE A 102 -10.52 -13.86 -2.59
N LYS A 103 -10.86 -15.09 -2.19
CA LYS A 103 -10.98 -15.44 -0.77
C LYS A 103 -9.66 -15.23 -0.02
N GLY A 104 -8.54 -15.62 -0.60
CA GLY A 104 -7.22 -15.47 0.02
C GLY A 104 -6.78 -14.01 0.09
N VAL A 105 -6.94 -13.24 -0.99
CA VAL A 105 -6.61 -11.80 -1.04
C VAL A 105 -7.42 -11.03 0.01
N HIS A 106 -8.74 -11.22 0.03
CA HIS A 106 -9.60 -10.59 1.04
C HIS A 106 -9.16 -10.94 2.47
N ALA A 107 -8.92 -12.22 2.75
CA ALA A 107 -8.50 -12.67 4.08
C ALA A 107 -7.14 -12.10 4.49
N GLY A 108 -6.16 -12.05 3.58
CA GLY A 108 -4.82 -11.52 3.85
C GLY A 108 -4.83 -10.03 4.17
N VAL A 109 -5.54 -9.23 3.37
CA VAL A 109 -5.70 -7.79 3.60
C VAL A 109 -6.45 -7.53 4.91
N ALA A 110 -7.58 -8.21 5.13
CA ALA A 110 -8.39 -8.04 6.34
C ALA A 110 -7.59 -8.40 7.61
N ASP A 111 -6.88 -9.52 7.61
CA ASP A 111 -6.11 -9.96 8.77
C ASP A 111 -5.00 -8.97 9.13
N TYR A 112 -4.23 -8.52 8.13
CA TYR A 112 -3.14 -7.56 8.39
C TYR A 112 -3.68 -6.21 8.89
N GLY A 113 -4.68 -5.64 8.20
CA GLY A 113 -5.29 -4.38 8.59
C GLY A 113 -5.91 -4.42 10.00
N ASN A 114 -6.64 -5.48 10.31
CA ASN A 114 -7.27 -5.67 11.62
C ASN A 114 -6.26 -5.80 12.76
N ARG A 115 -5.17 -6.55 12.55
CA ARG A 115 -4.11 -6.68 13.56
C ARG A 115 -3.36 -5.38 13.81
N MET A 116 -3.22 -4.54 12.79
CA MET A 116 -2.63 -3.21 12.90
C MET A 116 -3.61 -2.16 13.43
N GLY A 117 -4.90 -2.45 13.48
CA GLY A 117 -5.95 -1.51 13.88
C GLY A 117 -6.17 -0.39 12.86
N ILE A 118 -5.86 -0.62 11.58
CA ILE A 118 -5.99 0.37 10.50
C ILE A 118 -7.15 -0.03 9.58
N PRO A 119 -8.24 0.75 9.53
CA PRO A 119 -9.43 0.40 8.74
C PRO A 119 -9.20 0.62 7.25
N THR A 120 -9.80 -0.22 6.41
CA THR A 120 -10.00 0.06 4.99
C THR A 120 -11.28 0.87 4.84
N VAL A 121 -11.18 2.12 4.37
CA VAL A 121 -12.32 3.06 4.32
C VAL A 121 -13.04 3.04 2.99
N ASN A 122 -12.37 2.65 1.91
CA ASN A 122 -12.96 2.51 0.58
C ASN A 122 -12.13 1.57 -0.29
N GLY A 123 -12.70 1.22 -1.43
CA GLY A 123 -12.04 0.40 -2.42
C GLY A 123 -13.01 -0.11 -3.48
N ALA A 124 -12.56 -1.09 -4.25
CA ALA A 124 -13.39 -1.74 -5.26
C ALA A 124 -12.95 -3.19 -5.46
N VAL A 125 -13.90 -4.03 -5.84
CA VAL A 125 -13.64 -5.39 -6.35
C VAL A 125 -14.26 -5.47 -7.73
N LEU A 126 -13.46 -5.80 -8.72
CA LEU A 126 -13.83 -5.90 -10.12
C LEU A 126 -13.47 -7.29 -10.64
N PHE A 127 -14.30 -7.83 -11.51
CA PHE A 127 -14.07 -9.12 -12.13
C PHE A 127 -13.96 -8.95 -13.65
N ASP A 128 -12.97 -9.61 -14.24
CA ASP A 128 -12.74 -9.64 -15.68
C ASP A 128 -11.81 -10.80 -15.98
N GLU A 129 -12.09 -11.56 -17.03
CA GLU A 129 -11.33 -12.76 -17.42
C GLU A 129 -9.82 -12.52 -17.59
N ARG A 130 -9.43 -11.31 -17.99
CA ARG A 130 -8.03 -10.90 -18.18
C ARG A 130 -7.19 -10.94 -16.91
N TYR A 131 -7.80 -10.94 -15.73
CA TYR A 131 -7.13 -11.02 -14.44
C TYR A 131 -7.02 -12.44 -13.88
N THR A 132 -7.43 -13.47 -14.63
CA THR A 132 -7.47 -14.86 -14.14
C THR A 132 -6.10 -15.37 -13.68
N GLY A 133 -5.06 -15.19 -14.46
CA GLY A 133 -3.70 -15.68 -14.13
C GLY A 133 -2.82 -14.66 -13.43
N ASN A 134 -3.20 -13.39 -13.44
CA ASN A 134 -2.43 -12.30 -12.83
C ASN A 134 -3.38 -11.22 -12.30
N PRO A 135 -3.89 -11.37 -11.07
CA PRO A 135 -4.82 -10.42 -10.47
C PRO A 135 -4.15 -9.06 -10.25
N LEU A 136 -4.93 -8.00 -10.20
CA LEU A 136 -4.51 -6.75 -9.59
C LEU A 136 -4.85 -6.78 -8.11
N VAL A 137 -3.84 -6.66 -7.27
CA VAL A 137 -4.00 -6.47 -5.83
C VAL A 137 -3.31 -5.15 -5.49
N TYR A 138 -4.09 -4.09 -5.50
CA TYR A 138 -3.66 -2.73 -5.18
C TYR A 138 -4.02 -2.43 -3.74
N CYS A 139 -3.04 -1.99 -2.97
CA CYS A 139 -3.22 -1.51 -1.62
C CYS A 139 -2.67 -0.08 -1.49
N GLY A 140 -3.34 0.72 -0.70
CA GLY A 140 -2.90 2.07 -0.37
C GLY A 140 -3.11 2.36 1.10
N THR A 141 -2.20 3.15 1.68
CA THR A 141 -2.31 3.61 3.07
C THR A 141 -2.06 5.11 3.15
N ALA A 142 -2.93 5.80 3.84
CA ALA A 142 -2.75 7.19 4.22
C ALA A 142 -2.19 7.29 5.65
N GLY A 143 -1.35 8.28 5.87
CA GLY A 143 -0.83 8.61 7.18
C GLY A 143 -0.87 10.10 7.46
N ILE A 144 -0.72 10.47 8.72
CA ILE A 144 -0.67 11.86 9.19
C ILE A 144 0.54 12.06 10.10
N MET A 145 1.15 13.23 10.02
CA MET A 145 2.23 13.67 10.89
C MET A 145 2.22 15.19 11.01
N PRO A 146 2.85 15.78 12.02
CA PRO A 146 3.10 17.22 12.04
C PRO A 146 4.00 17.64 10.86
N VAL A 147 3.78 18.83 10.29
CA VAL A 147 4.56 19.33 9.15
C VAL A 147 6.07 19.32 9.43
N TRP A 148 6.51 19.61 10.64
CA TRP A 148 7.93 19.59 11.01
C TRP A 148 8.57 18.19 10.93
N ALA A 149 7.76 17.12 11.04
CA ALA A 149 8.21 15.73 10.95
C ALA A 149 8.26 15.19 9.50
N ALA A 150 7.83 15.98 8.51
CA ALA A 150 7.75 15.55 7.12
C ALA A 150 9.12 15.35 6.44
N LYS A 151 10.21 15.82 7.06
CA LYS A 151 11.56 15.64 6.54
C LYS A 151 12.25 14.48 7.25
N PRO A 152 13.00 13.64 6.51
CA PRO A 152 13.83 12.61 7.13
C PRO A 152 14.79 13.22 8.17
N GLY A 153 15.00 12.48 9.26
CA GLY A 153 16.03 12.85 10.25
C GLY A 153 17.44 12.74 9.67
N GLN A 154 18.36 13.57 10.16
CA GLN A 154 19.77 13.42 9.85
C GLN A 154 20.45 12.67 11.00
N GLN A 155 21.13 11.59 10.66
CA GLN A 155 21.95 10.85 11.62
C GLN A 155 23.33 11.52 11.73
N SER A 156 23.86 11.52 12.94
CA SER A 156 25.16 12.09 13.25
C SER A 156 26.11 11.02 13.82
N PRO A 157 27.43 11.14 13.64
CA PRO A 157 28.38 10.28 14.33
C PRO A 157 28.19 10.36 15.85
N GLY A 158 27.99 9.21 16.48
CA GLY A 158 27.72 9.11 17.92
C GLY A 158 26.25 8.85 18.27
N ASP A 159 25.34 8.92 17.29
CA ASP A 159 23.95 8.51 17.51
C ASP A 159 23.86 7.01 17.79
N LEU A 160 22.95 6.63 18.70
CA LEU A 160 22.74 5.26 19.10
C LEU A 160 21.67 4.60 18.20
N VAL A 161 21.98 3.40 17.71
CA VAL A 161 20.98 2.53 17.10
C VAL A 161 20.29 1.74 18.19
N VAL A 162 18.99 1.96 18.38
CA VAL A 162 18.18 1.28 19.38
C VAL A 162 17.22 0.33 18.68
N LEU A 163 17.31 -0.97 19.02
CA LEU A 163 16.39 -2.01 18.57
C LEU A 163 15.49 -2.39 19.74
N MET A 164 14.18 -2.34 19.55
CA MET A 164 13.19 -2.76 20.52
C MET A 164 12.23 -3.75 19.85
N GLY A 165 11.95 -4.85 20.54
CA GLY A 165 11.12 -5.94 20.05
C GLY A 165 11.92 -7.24 19.89
N GLY A 166 11.23 -8.33 19.55
CA GLY A 166 11.81 -9.65 19.39
C GLY A 166 10.78 -10.75 19.39
#